data_b8654a7621564acabd6830f6b099e81a
#
_entry.id   b8654a7621564acabd6830f6b099e81a
#
_cell.length_a   1.000
_cell.length_b   1.000
_cell.length_c   1.000
_cell.angle_alpha   90.00
_cell.angle_beta   90.00
_cell.angle_gamma   90.00
#
_symmetry.space_group_name_H-M   'P 1'
#
loop_
_entity.id
_entity.type
_entity.pdbx_description
1 polymer ?
#
loop_
_entity_poly.entity_id
_entity_poly.type
_entity_poly.pdbx_seq_one_letter_code
_entity_poly.pdbx_strand_id
1 'polypeptide(L)'
;MDEAFRAIALLKERGLTLATAESCTGGLLRKLLTDVPGSSAAYLGGVISYAYAVKEALLGVDAALLNEKGAVCAEVAGQMACGVRERLHADVSLSTTGNAGPGTDEKNHQVGEIYIACASKDGCAIRQLSLSGDRAENRLAACREALALLCQVLTCP
;
A
#
# COMPACT_ATOMS: atom_id res chain seq x y z
N MET A 1 20.50 -3.13 -2.09
CA MET A 1 20.04 -1.74 -2.08
C MET A 1 18.66 -1.70 -1.42
N ASP A 2 18.45 -0.73 -0.59
CA ASP A 2 17.17 -0.51 0.06
C ASP A 2 16.09 -0.22 -0.99
N GLU A 3 14.98 -0.90 -0.89
CA GLU A 3 13.87 -0.78 -1.84
C GLU A 3 13.30 0.64 -1.89
N ALA A 4 13.27 1.34 -0.77
CA ALA A 4 12.77 2.72 -0.72
C ALA A 4 13.68 3.68 -1.51
N PHE A 5 14.99 3.55 -1.36
CA PHE A 5 15.95 4.33 -2.16
C PHE A 5 15.79 4.07 -3.64
N ARG A 6 15.68 2.79 -4.00
CA ARG A 6 15.49 2.38 -5.40
C ARG A 6 14.18 2.93 -5.97
N ALA A 7 13.09 2.82 -5.21
CA ALA A 7 11.78 3.31 -5.63
C ALA A 7 11.81 4.83 -5.89
N ILE A 8 12.35 5.59 -4.95
CA ILE A 8 12.44 7.05 -5.10
C ILE A 8 13.33 7.42 -6.29
N ALA A 9 14.46 6.74 -6.48
CA ALA A 9 15.33 6.98 -7.61
C ALA A 9 14.63 6.75 -8.95
N LEU A 10 13.89 5.65 -9.08
CA LEU A 10 13.13 5.32 -10.29
C LEU A 10 12.03 6.35 -10.58
N LEU A 11 11.30 6.77 -9.54
CA LEU A 11 10.26 7.77 -9.69
C LEU A 11 10.83 9.11 -10.17
N LYS A 12 11.94 9.55 -9.57
CA LYS A 12 12.59 10.80 -9.95
C LYS A 12 13.13 10.74 -11.39
N GLU A 13 13.75 9.63 -11.74
CA GLU A 13 14.27 9.43 -13.11
C GLU A 13 13.17 9.52 -14.16
N ARG A 14 11.99 9.00 -13.85
CA ARG A 14 10.84 9.00 -14.76
C ARG A 14 9.92 10.21 -14.60
N GLY A 15 10.19 11.08 -13.65
CA GLY A 15 9.37 12.25 -13.40
C GLY A 15 7.95 11.90 -12.89
N LEU A 16 7.82 10.82 -12.13
CA LEU A 16 6.53 10.33 -11.65
C LEU A 16 6.34 10.65 -10.17
N THR A 17 5.08 10.82 -9.77
CA THR A 17 4.70 11.08 -8.38
C THR A 17 4.01 9.85 -7.78
N LEU A 18 4.19 9.68 -6.48
CA LEU A 18 3.69 8.54 -5.70
C LEU A 18 2.80 9.01 -4.55
N ALA A 19 1.71 8.30 -4.35
CA ALA A 19 0.86 8.40 -3.15
C ALA A 19 0.73 7.03 -2.49
N THR A 20 0.46 7.00 -1.19
CA THR A 20 0.30 5.74 -0.44
C THR A 20 -1.00 5.71 0.36
N ALA A 21 -1.58 4.52 0.49
CA ALA A 21 -2.72 4.25 1.35
C ALA A 21 -2.37 3.06 2.25
N GLU A 22 -2.31 3.30 3.55
CA GLU A 22 -1.87 2.28 4.50
C GLU A 22 -2.96 1.90 5.48
N SER A 23 -3.08 0.60 5.75
CA SER A 23 -3.89 0.08 6.83
C SER A 23 -2.97 -0.62 7.84
N CYS A 24 -2.66 -1.88 7.65
CA CYS A 24 -1.87 -2.67 8.62
C CYS A 24 -0.45 -2.14 8.88
N THR A 25 0.12 -1.41 7.96
CA THR A 25 1.47 -0.83 8.12
C THR A 25 1.47 0.48 8.89
N GLY A 26 0.31 1.13 9.02
CA GLY A 26 0.07 2.24 9.96
C GLY A 26 0.99 3.45 9.84
N GLY A 27 1.57 3.70 8.68
CA GLY A 27 2.49 4.79 8.43
C GLY A 27 3.95 4.36 8.24
N LEU A 28 4.26 3.08 8.42
CA LEU A 28 5.63 2.58 8.24
C LEU A 28 6.09 2.73 6.79
N LEU A 29 5.22 2.48 5.82
CA LEU A 29 5.57 2.61 4.40
C LEU A 29 5.98 4.05 4.07
N ARG A 30 5.17 5.02 4.46
CA ARG A 30 5.50 6.43 4.23
C ARG A 30 6.76 6.86 4.98
N LYS A 31 6.98 6.31 6.17
CA LYS A 31 8.19 6.60 6.95
C LYS A 31 9.43 6.13 6.19
N LEU A 32 9.41 4.93 5.65
CA LEU A 32 10.52 4.40 4.84
C LEU A 32 10.78 5.25 3.60
N LEU A 33 9.73 5.75 2.96
CA LEU A 33 9.86 6.63 1.80
C LEU A 33 10.44 7.99 2.17
N THR A 34 9.93 8.59 3.24
CA THR A 34 10.38 9.92 3.69
C THR A 34 11.74 9.91 4.36
N ASP A 35 12.25 8.75 4.78
CA ASP A 35 13.63 8.59 5.24
C ASP A 35 14.64 8.79 4.11
N VAL A 36 14.22 8.66 2.85
CA VAL A 36 15.10 8.84 1.70
C VAL A 36 15.29 10.33 1.42
N PRO A 37 16.53 10.84 1.49
CA PRO A 37 16.79 12.24 1.13
C PRO A 37 16.34 12.54 -0.30
N GLY A 38 15.64 13.65 -0.49
CA GLY A 38 15.12 14.04 -1.80
C GLY A 38 13.80 13.38 -2.18
N SER A 39 13.18 12.61 -1.30
CA SER A 39 11.89 11.95 -1.57
C SER A 39 10.77 12.93 -1.88
N SER A 40 10.84 14.17 -1.39
CA SER A 40 9.81 15.20 -1.65
C SER A 40 9.64 15.52 -3.14
N ALA A 41 10.63 15.22 -3.97
CA ALA A 41 10.51 15.41 -5.41
C ALA A 41 9.57 14.40 -6.08
N ALA A 42 9.28 13.28 -5.41
CA ALA A 42 8.46 12.20 -5.96
C ALA A 42 7.27 11.82 -5.08
N TYR A 43 7.42 11.83 -3.77
CA TYR A 43 6.38 11.40 -2.85
C TYR A 43 5.47 12.55 -2.46
N LEU A 44 4.18 12.45 -2.78
CA LEU A 44 3.18 13.49 -2.49
C LEU A 44 2.65 13.42 -1.07
N GLY A 45 2.47 12.23 -0.56
CA GLY A 45 1.81 12.00 0.71
C GLY A 45 0.93 10.76 0.67
N GLY A 46 0.11 10.59 1.69
CA GLY A 46 -0.74 9.41 1.74
C GLY A 46 -1.80 9.49 2.83
N VAL A 47 -2.60 8.45 2.90
CA VAL A 47 -3.69 8.31 3.88
C VAL A 47 -3.42 7.07 4.71
N ILE A 48 -3.48 7.22 6.04
CA ILE A 48 -3.52 6.08 6.94
C ILE A 48 -4.99 5.79 7.19
N SER A 49 -5.49 4.72 6.58
CA SER A 49 -6.90 4.35 6.57
C SER A 49 -7.12 3.10 7.42
N TYR A 50 -6.79 3.18 8.70
CA TYR A 50 -6.78 2.02 9.58
C TYR A 50 -8.18 1.44 9.80
N ALA A 51 -9.18 2.29 10.05
CA ALA A 51 -10.57 1.90 10.26
C ALA A 51 -11.33 1.78 8.93
N TYR A 52 -12.38 0.97 8.91
CA TYR A 52 -13.26 0.83 7.74
C TYR A 52 -13.86 2.18 7.32
N ALA A 53 -14.34 2.97 8.29
CA ALA A 53 -14.93 4.27 8.01
C ALA A 53 -13.97 5.23 7.31
N VAL A 54 -12.69 5.17 7.64
CA VAL A 54 -11.65 5.99 7.00
C VAL A 54 -11.38 5.51 5.58
N LYS A 55 -11.36 4.19 5.36
CA LYS A 55 -11.24 3.62 4.02
C LYS A 55 -12.36 4.11 3.10
N GLU A 56 -13.58 4.12 3.62
CA GLU A 56 -14.76 4.61 2.89
C GLU A 56 -14.67 6.11 2.62
N ALA A 57 -14.46 6.89 3.67
CA ALA A 57 -14.53 8.35 3.61
C ALA A 57 -13.40 8.98 2.79
N LEU A 58 -12.17 8.50 2.97
CA LEU A 58 -11.00 9.13 2.37
C LEU A 58 -10.51 8.45 1.09
N LEU A 59 -10.79 7.15 0.92
CA LEU A 59 -10.30 6.40 -0.24
C LEU A 59 -11.41 5.94 -1.18
N GLY A 60 -12.66 6.10 -0.77
CA GLY A 60 -13.78 5.66 -1.59
C GLY A 60 -13.92 4.14 -1.69
N VAL A 61 -13.41 3.40 -0.70
CA VAL A 61 -13.59 1.95 -0.66
C VAL A 61 -15.07 1.65 -0.46
N ASP A 62 -15.58 0.67 -1.21
CA ASP A 62 -16.99 0.30 -1.19
C ASP A 62 -17.40 -0.26 0.18
N ALA A 63 -18.37 0.39 0.82
CA ALA A 63 -18.89 -0.03 2.11
C ALA A 63 -19.49 -1.44 2.08
N ALA A 64 -20.18 -1.81 1.01
CA ALA A 64 -20.75 -3.15 0.84
C ALA A 64 -19.66 -4.21 0.76
N LEU A 65 -18.56 -3.92 0.07
CA LEU A 65 -17.40 -4.80 -0.02
C LEU A 65 -16.77 -5.03 1.35
N LEU A 66 -16.56 -3.96 2.12
CA LEU A 66 -16.00 -4.06 3.46
C LEU A 66 -16.91 -4.87 4.40
N ASN A 67 -18.21 -4.69 4.27
CA ASN A 67 -19.19 -5.42 5.06
C ASN A 67 -19.21 -6.92 4.71
N GLU A 68 -19.06 -7.26 3.43
CA GLU A 68 -19.11 -8.64 2.95
C GLU A 68 -17.79 -9.38 3.18
N LYS A 69 -16.66 -8.79 2.77
CA LYS A 69 -15.34 -9.44 2.76
C LYS A 69 -14.39 -8.95 3.84
N GLY A 70 -14.70 -7.83 4.50
CA GLY A 70 -13.77 -7.20 5.41
C GLY A 70 -12.65 -6.47 4.68
N ALA A 71 -11.64 -6.03 5.43
CA ALA A 71 -10.55 -5.23 4.88
C ALA A 71 -9.41 -6.06 4.27
N VAL A 72 -9.34 -7.36 4.58
CA VAL A 72 -8.22 -8.21 4.17
C VAL A 72 -8.61 -9.00 2.93
N CYS A 73 -8.55 -8.37 1.78
CA CYS A 73 -8.79 -8.99 0.49
C CYS A 73 -8.17 -8.16 -0.63
N ALA A 74 -8.02 -8.80 -1.80
CA ALA A 74 -7.42 -8.17 -2.97
C ALA A 74 -8.21 -6.94 -3.44
N GLU A 75 -9.53 -7.04 -3.43
CA GLU A 75 -10.40 -5.97 -3.91
C GLU A 75 -10.27 -4.69 -3.09
N VAL A 76 -10.16 -4.81 -1.76
CA VAL A 76 -9.97 -3.65 -0.88
C VAL A 76 -8.59 -3.03 -1.12
N ALA A 77 -7.54 -3.84 -1.25
CA ALA A 77 -6.20 -3.35 -1.58
C ALA A 77 -6.21 -2.53 -2.88
N GLY A 78 -6.86 -3.06 -3.92
CA GLY A 78 -7.00 -2.38 -5.19
C GLY A 78 -7.76 -1.06 -5.10
N GLN A 79 -8.90 -1.06 -4.40
CA GLN A 79 -9.70 0.15 -4.22
C GLN A 79 -8.96 1.22 -3.41
N MET A 80 -8.18 0.81 -2.40
CA MET A 80 -7.35 1.73 -1.62
C MET A 80 -6.30 2.40 -2.51
N ALA A 81 -5.60 1.62 -3.31
CA ALA A 81 -4.56 2.14 -4.21
C ALA A 81 -5.16 3.09 -5.25
N CYS A 82 -6.24 2.68 -5.91
CA CYS A 82 -6.93 3.53 -6.89
C CYS A 82 -7.48 4.81 -6.25
N GLY A 83 -8.07 4.68 -5.07
CA GLY A 83 -8.66 5.83 -4.36
C GLY A 83 -7.63 6.89 -3.99
N VAL A 84 -6.49 6.49 -3.42
CA VAL A 84 -5.45 7.45 -3.03
C VAL A 84 -4.78 8.07 -4.26
N ARG A 85 -4.59 7.29 -5.32
CA ARG A 85 -4.02 7.79 -6.56
C ARG A 85 -4.88 8.93 -7.14
N GLU A 86 -6.19 8.72 -7.18
CA GLU A 86 -7.14 9.72 -7.69
C GLU A 86 -7.21 10.95 -6.79
N ARG A 87 -7.34 10.74 -5.48
CA ARG A 87 -7.50 11.84 -4.51
C ARG A 87 -6.31 12.77 -4.48
N LEU A 88 -5.10 12.24 -4.61
CA LEU A 88 -3.87 13.02 -4.57
C LEU A 88 -3.33 13.38 -5.95
N HIS A 89 -4.00 12.96 -7.00
CA HIS A 89 -3.57 13.18 -8.39
C HIS A 89 -2.15 12.67 -8.63
N ALA A 90 -1.85 11.50 -8.10
CA ALA A 90 -0.55 10.87 -8.24
C ALA A 90 -0.47 10.06 -9.54
N ASP A 91 0.73 9.89 -10.07
CA ASP A 91 0.95 9.04 -11.24
C ASP A 91 0.82 7.56 -10.86
N VAL A 92 1.36 7.18 -9.71
CA VAL A 92 1.30 5.82 -9.18
C VAL A 92 0.97 5.86 -7.69
N SER A 93 0.46 4.74 -7.19
CA SER A 93 0.17 4.62 -5.77
C SER A 93 0.45 3.22 -5.26
N LEU A 94 0.63 3.11 -3.95
CA LEU A 94 0.76 1.83 -3.24
C LEU A 94 -0.28 1.75 -2.14
N SER A 95 -0.77 0.55 -1.88
CA SER A 95 -1.62 0.29 -0.71
C SER A 95 -1.18 -0.96 0.03
N THR A 96 -1.53 -1.01 1.32
CA THR A 96 -1.32 -2.17 2.20
C THR A 96 -2.57 -2.38 3.03
N THR A 97 -3.04 -3.63 3.13
CA THR A 97 -4.12 -4.01 4.02
C THR A 97 -3.95 -5.48 4.42
N GLY A 98 -4.18 -5.81 5.68
CA GLY A 98 -3.99 -7.18 6.12
C GLY A 98 -3.93 -7.36 7.61
N ASN A 99 -3.60 -8.59 8.01
CA ASN A 99 -3.46 -9.04 9.39
C ASN A 99 -1.98 -9.15 9.76
N ALA A 100 -1.43 -8.12 10.38
CA ALA A 100 -0.04 -8.18 10.86
C ALA A 100 0.13 -9.15 12.04
N GLY A 101 -0.95 -9.40 12.76
CA GLY A 101 -0.97 -10.29 13.93
C GLY A 101 -0.68 -9.56 15.25
N PRO A 102 -0.91 -10.21 16.40
CA PRO A 102 -1.57 -11.50 16.54
C PRO A 102 -3.08 -11.47 16.31
N GLY A 103 -3.69 -10.28 16.29
CA GLY A 103 -5.12 -10.11 15.99
C GLY A 103 -5.41 -10.22 14.50
N THR A 104 -6.68 -10.40 14.18
CA THR A 104 -7.12 -10.52 12.79
C THR A 104 -8.40 -9.69 12.57
N ASP A 105 -8.69 -9.44 11.28
CA ASP A 105 -9.93 -8.82 10.86
C ASP A 105 -11.12 -9.77 11.11
N GLU A 106 -12.32 -9.22 11.28
CA GLU A 106 -13.52 -10.02 11.57
C GLU A 106 -13.85 -11.04 10.48
N LYS A 107 -13.56 -10.72 9.24
CA LYS A 107 -13.89 -11.57 8.07
C LYS A 107 -12.72 -12.41 7.59
N ASN A 108 -11.53 -12.23 8.14
CA ASN A 108 -10.34 -12.99 7.76
C ASN A 108 -9.52 -13.27 9.01
N HIS A 109 -9.35 -14.55 9.33
CA HIS A 109 -8.69 -15.00 10.57
C HIS A 109 -7.27 -15.52 10.34
N GLN A 110 -6.67 -15.25 9.17
CA GLN A 110 -5.30 -15.68 8.86
C GLN A 110 -4.29 -14.61 9.26
N VAL A 111 -3.53 -14.85 10.31
CA VAL A 111 -2.41 -13.97 10.70
C VAL A 111 -1.34 -14.03 9.62
N GLY A 112 -0.84 -12.85 9.22
CA GLY A 112 0.19 -12.75 8.19
C GLY A 112 -0.35 -12.69 6.77
N GLU A 113 -1.66 -12.79 6.57
CA GLU A 113 -2.25 -12.58 5.25
C GLU A 113 -2.39 -11.08 5.01
N ILE A 114 -1.64 -10.58 4.05
CA ILE A 114 -1.58 -9.16 3.71
C ILE A 114 -1.69 -9.02 2.19
N TYR A 115 -2.42 -8.00 1.77
CA TYR A 115 -2.53 -7.65 0.35
C TYR A 115 -1.87 -6.31 0.12
N ILE A 116 -1.11 -6.23 -0.96
CA ILE A 116 -0.48 -5.00 -1.43
C ILE A 116 -0.93 -4.73 -2.86
N ALA A 117 -1.04 -3.47 -3.22
CA ALA A 117 -1.44 -3.08 -4.57
C ALA A 117 -0.63 -1.89 -5.05
N CYS A 118 -0.39 -1.84 -6.35
CA CYS A 118 0.24 -0.71 -7.02
C CYS A 118 -0.66 -0.31 -8.19
N ALA A 119 -1.21 0.89 -8.14
CA ALA A 119 -2.08 1.43 -9.19
C ALA A 119 -1.33 2.43 -10.04
N SER A 120 -1.61 2.43 -11.34
CA SER A 120 -1.09 3.38 -12.30
C SER A 120 -2.15 3.63 -13.37
N LYS A 121 -1.84 4.46 -14.35
CA LYS A 121 -2.74 4.68 -15.50
C LYS A 121 -3.01 3.39 -16.29
N ASP A 122 -2.12 2.41 -16.20
CA ASP A 122 -2.21 1.17 -16.97
C ASP A 122 -2.94 0.04 -16.22
N GLY A 123 -3.38 0.29 -14.99
CA GLY A 123 -4.12 -0.68 -14.19
C GLY A 123 -3.61 -0.80 -12.78
N CYS A 124 -3.95 -1.91 -12.14
CA CYS A 124 -3.62 -2.17 -10.75
C CYS A 124 -3.03 -3.57 -10.60
N ALA A 125 -1.78 -3.65 -10.14
CA ALA A 125 -1.14 -4.90 -9.78
C ALA A 125 -1.40 -5.18 -8.30
N ILE A 126 -1.86 -6.38 -7.98
CA ILE A 126 -2.22 -6.78 -6.61
C ILE A 126 -1.47 -8.06 -6.28
N ARG A 127 -0.95 -8.15 -5.06
CA ARG A 127 -0.30 -9.37 -4.55
C ARG A 127 -0.82 -9.74 -3.18
N GLN A 128 -1.00 -11.04 -2.98
CA GLN A 128 -1.27 -11.62 -1.67
C GLN A 128 0.04 -12.08 -1.07
N LEU A 129 0.28 -11.69 0.18
CA LEU A 129 1.45 -12.14 0.95
C LEU A 129 0.97 -13.07 2.06
N SER A 130 1.76 -14.10 2.34
CA SER A 130 1.54 -15.01 3.46
C SER A 130 2.79 -14.97 4.32
N LEU A 131 2.76 -14.17 5.38
CA LEU A 131 3.90 -13.89 6.23
C LEU A 131 3.80 -14.64 7.56
N SER A 132 4.93 -15.09 8.08
CA SER A 132 4.99 -15.92 9.28
C SER A 132 5.81 -15.32 10.42
N GLY A 133 6.13 -14.03 10.34
CA GLY A 133 6.87 -13.34 11.39
C GLY A 133 5.96 -12.84 12.50
N ASP A 134 6.54 -12.11 13.44
CA ASP A 134 5.76 -11.37 14.43
C ASP A 134 5.15 -10.12 13.80
N ARG A 135 4.40 -9.34 14.59
CA ARG A 135 3.71 -8.14 14.11
C ARG A 135 4.66 -7.14 13.44
N ALA A 136 5.79 -6.85 14.09
CA ALA A 136 6.76 -5.88 13.56
C ALA A 136 7.41 -6.39 12.28
N GLU A 137 7.79 -7.67 12.25
CA GLU A 137 8.38 -8.30 11.07
C GLU A 137 7.41 -8.33 9.89
N ASN A 138 6.15 -8.66 10.14
CA ASN A 138 5.12 -8.71 9.09
C ASN A 138 4.84 -7.32 8.50
N ARG A 139 4.77 -6.30 9.34
CA ARG A 139 4.58 -4.92 8.88
C ARG A 139 5.74 -4.43 8.03
N LEU A 140 6.96 -4.70 8.45
CA LEU A 140 8.16 -4.33 7.68
C LEU A 140 8.23 -5.10 6.35
N ALA A 141 7.97 -6.40 6.39
CA ALA A 141 7.96 -7.23 5.18
C ALA A 141 6.91 -6.75 4.17
N ALA A 142 5.72 -6.37 4.64
CA ALA A 142 4.67 -5.82 3.78
C ALA A 142 5.13 -4.54 3.08
N CYS A 143 5.81 -3.66 3.80
CA CYS A 143 6.35 -2.43 3.23
C CYS A 143 7.41 -2.72 2.17
N ARG A 144 8.34 -3.63 2.45
CA ARG A 144 9.40 -4.01 1.51
C ARG A 144 8.81 -4.63 0.24
N GLU A 145 7.83 -5.50 0.39
CA GLU A 145 7.16 -6.11 -0.75
C GLU A 145 6.37 -5.09 -1.58
N ALA A 146 5.73 -4.14 -0.92
CA ALA A 146 5.03 -3.05 -1.63
C ALA A 146 6.02 -2.20 -2.45
N LEU A 147 7.15 -1.86 -1.87
CA LEU A 147 8.19 -1.10 -2.57
C LEU A 147 8.81 -1.91 -3.71
N ALA A 148 9.02 -3.21 -3.51
CA ALA A 148 9.50 -4.11 -4.56
C ALA A 148 8.49 -4.20 -5.72
N LEU A 149 7.21 -4.27 -5.41
CA LEU A 149 6.14 -4.25 -6.42
C LEU A 149 6.17 -2.96 -7.24
N LEU A 150 6.32 -1.82 -6.57
CA LEU A 150 6.44 -0.53 -7.23
C LEU A 150 7.64 -0.52 -8.20
N CYS A 151 8.81 -0.95 -7.74
CA CYS A 151 10.00 -1.02 -8.57
C CYS A 151 9.79 -1.93 -9.79
N GLN A 152 9.10 -3.03 -9.61
CA GLN A 152 8.77 -3.95 -10.70
C GLN A 152 7.83 -3.30 -11.71
N VAL A 153 6.79 -2.63 -11.25
CA VAL A 153 5.85 -1.91 -12.13
C VAL A 153 6.57 -0.82 -12.93
N LEU A 154 7.48 -0.09 -12.29
CA LEU A 154 8.21 1.00 -12.93
C LEU A 154 9.28 0.52 -13.91
N THR A 155 9.77 -0.71 -13.79
CA THR A 155 10.81 -1.26 -14.66
C THR A 155 10.27 -2.22 -15.71
N CYS A 156 9.03 -2.65 -15.60
CA CYS A 156 8.38 -3.48 -16.62
C CYS A 156 8.00 -2.63 -17.83
N PRO A 157 8.34 -3.07 -19.06
CA PRO A 157 7.94 -2.35 -20.28
C PRO A 157 6.44 -2.37 -20.52
#